data_400f352298bd0d05bb66b26acf21f778
#
_entry.id   400f352298bd0d05bb66b26acf21f778
#
_cell.length_a   1.000
_cell.length_b   1.000
_cell.length_c   1.000
_cell.angle_alpha   90.00
_cell.angle_beta   90.00
_cell.angle_gamma   90.00
#
_symmetry.space_group_name_H-M   'P 1'
#
loop_
_entity.id
_entity.type
_entity.pdbx_description
1 polymer ?
#
loop_
_entity_poly.entity_id
_entity_poly.type
_entity_poly.pdbx_seq_one_letter_code
_entity_poly.pdbx_strand_id
1 'polypeptide(L)'
;MIYLDFAAATPVHPKALEAMLPYFSENFYNPSAPYLPAKHLRGEYEARKSALAQTIGAKSPDLVITAGATESINLAFTVLENYPDTEALILSTEHASVRESARHYAKKVAEIAVDSTGLIDQKDLATKITDRTVLVSVAIANNELGTIQPLSEIAEIIRRTREKRLVTGNLTPLYLHSDASQAASLLDLSVARLGADLLTLNSAKVYGPKGIGALYISRGVRLHPISYGGGQEMGLRSGTENVPLLIGFAEASVRAKSHISASRKKYEKYNQLFRQILTEKSLITPKFLGNKKHQLANFCPICFDGLDAERLIFKLEDRGILLSTGAACAASKGQKSHVLSAIGLTDSEITGSLRITFGELNTEEQIREAATVIAEVANQEAKRIGLVSGEVVLKESHDAKQGQAISTEFSQEQGVTHE
;
A
#
# COMPACT_ATOMS: atom_id res chain seq x y z
N MET A 1 -17.34 16.00 -2.57
CA MET A 1 -16.92 14.59 -2.40
C MET A 1 -15.42 14.55 -2.13
N ILE A 2 -15.00 13.88 -1.07
CA ILE A 2 -13.61 13.73 -0.65
C ILE A 2 -13.23 12.25 -0.74
N TYR A 3 -12.28 11.91 -1.63
CA TYR A 3 -11.79 10.55 -1.81
C TYR A 3 -10.55 10.30 -0.97
N LEU A 4 -10.59 9.29 -0.09
CA LEU A 4 -9.53 8.92 0.85
C LEU A 4 -9.16 7.43 0.76
N ASP A 5 -9.33 6.82 -0.43
CA ASP A 5 -9.01 5.40 -0.67
C ASP A 5 -8.04 5.20 -1.85
N PHE A 6 -6.98 6.01 -1.92
CA PHE A 6 -5.98 5.94 -2.99
C PHE A 6 -5.16 4.64 -2.98
N ALA A 7 -5.16 3.89 -1.88
CA ALA A 7 -4.60 2.54 -1.84
C ALA A 7 -5.39 1.54 -2.70
N ALA A 8 -6.71 1.72 -2.83
CA ALA A 8 -7.55 0.88 -3.68
C ALA A 8 -7.37 1.20 -5.16
N ALA A 9 -7.44 2.48 -5.54
CA ALA A 9 -7.25 2.93 -6.92
C ALA A 9 -6.87 4.40 -6.98
N THR A 10 -6.07 4.78 -7.97
CA THR A 10 -5.83 6.17 -8.34
C THR A 10 -6.54 6.51 -9.65
N PRO A 11 -6.95 7.76 -9.89
CA PRO A 11 -7.36 8.19 -11.22
C PRO A 11 -6.14 8.21 -12.16
N VAL A 12 -6.38 8.12 -13.46
CA VAL A 12 -5.32 8.34 -14.44
C VAL A 12 -4.93 9.81 -14.43
N HIS A 13 -3.64 10.10 -14.32
CA HIS A 13 -3.14 11.47 -14.37
C HIS A 13 -3.42 12.09 -15.75
N PRO A 14 -3.86 13.38 -15.85
CA PRO A 14 -4.21 14.00 -17.14
C PRO A 14 -3.10 13.88 -18.20
N LYS A 15 -1.83 14.10 -17.85
CA LYS A 15 -0.70 13.93 -18.78
C LYS A 15 -0.51 12.49 -19.25
N ALA A 16 -0.76 11.50 -18.38
CA ALA A 16 -0.72 10.10 -18.80
C ALA A 16 -1.86 9.78 -19.76
N LEU A 17 -3.07 10.28 -19.50
CA LEU A 17 -4.21 10.12 -20.40
C LEU A 17 -3.95 10.78 -21.75
N GLU A 18 -3.49 12.03 -21.78
CA GLU A 18 -3.13 12.75 -23.00
C GLU A 18 -2.09 11.99 -23.82
N ALA A 19 -1.04 11.47 -23.19
CA ALA A 19 0.01 10.70 -23.85
C ALA A 19 -0.53 9.39 -24.47
N MET A 20 -1.60 8.79 -23.92
CA MET A 20 -2.20 7.56 -24.42
C MET A 20 -3.07 7.76 -25.65
N LEU A 21 -3.78 8.89 -25.75
CA LEU A 21 -4.88 9.11 -26.73
C LEU A 21 -4.50 8.82 -28.19
N PRO A 22 -3.32 9.24 -28.72
CA PRO A 22 -2.97 8.99 -30.12
C PRO A 22 -2.86 7.50 -30.48
N TYR A 23 -2.58 6.64 -29.49
CA TYR A 23 -2.36 5.21 -29.73
C TYR A 23 -3.64 4.37 -29.76
N PHE A 24 -4.80 4.97 -29.55
CA PHE A 24 -6.09 4.29 -29.70
C PHE A 24 -6.64 4.36 -31.12
N SER A 25 -6.30 5.40 -31.90
CA SER A 25 -6.90 5.64 -33.21
C SER A 25 -5.92 6.07 -34.31
N GLU A 26 -4.88 6.85 -33.99
CA GLU A 26 -3.94 7.37 -34.99
C GLU A 26 -2.76 6.41 -35.19
N ASN A 27 -2.10 5.99 -34.09
CA ASN A 27 -0.95 5.10 -34.07
C ASN A 27 -1.36 3.69 -33.60
N PHE A 28 -2.39 3.13 -34.19
CA PHE A 28 -3.06 1.88 -33.75
C PHE A 28 -2.39 0.58 -34.27
N TYR A 29 -1.32 0.70 -35.01
CA TYR A 29 -0.66 -0.43 -35.69
C TYR A 29 -0.20 -1.54 -34.72
N ASN A 30 -0.16 -2.78 -35.23
CA ASN A 30 0.46 -3.87 -34.48
C ASN A 30 1.99 -3.69 -34.51
N PRO A 31 2.68 -3.55 -33.33
CA PRO A 31 4.12 -3.35 -33.29
C PRO A 31 4.96 -4.49 -33.89
N SER A 32 4.35 -5.68 -34.05
CA SER A 32 5.00 -6.84 -34.66
C SER A 32 4.91 -6.90 -36.19
N ALA A 33 4.18 -5.97 -36.83
CA ALA A 33 4.01 -5.94 -38.27
C ALA A 33 5.28 -5.43 -39.00
N PRO A 34 5.53 -5.86 -40.27
CA PRO A 34 6.79 -5.57 -40.97
C PRO A 34 6.85 -4.17 -41.60
N TYR A 35 5.74 -3.43 -41.70
CA TYR A 35 5.67 -2.14 -42.37
C TYR A 35 6.15 -0.97 -41.49
N LEU A 36 6.55 0.13 -42.14
CA LEU A 36 7.25 1.25 -41.48
C LEU A 36 6.50 1.89 -40.30
N PRO A 37 5.18 2.19 -40.35
CA PRO A 37 4.48 2.71 -39.19
C PRO A 37 4.52 1.79 -37.96
N ALA A 38 4.44 0.47 -38.16
CA ALA A 38 4.54 -0.50 -37.06
C ALA A 38 5.96 -0.55 -36.45
N LYS A 39 6.99 -0.42 -37.29
CA LYS A 39 8.40 -0.35 -36.81
C LYS A 39 8.64 0.92 -35.98
N HIS A 40 8.07 2.07 -36.38
CA HIS A 40 8.13 3.29 -35.58
C HIS A 40 7.43 3.08 -34.24
N LEU A 41 6.23 2.52 -34.24
CA LEU A 41 5.48 2.21 -33.03
C LEU A 41 6.23 1.24 -32.10
N ARG A 42 6.90 0.22 -32.66
CA ARG A 42 7.79 -0.66 -31.88
C ARG A 42 8.92 0.13 -31.22
N GLY A 43 9.55 1.07 -31.94
CA GLY A 43 10.57 1.94 -31.37
C GLY A 43 10.06 2.78 -30.19
N GLU A 44 8.85 3.34 -30.32
CA GLU A 44 8.20 4.08 -29.23
C GLU A 44 7.86 3.19 -28.03
N TYR A 45 7.33 1.99 -28.28
CA TYR A 45 7.05 0.99 -27.26
C TYR A 45 8.32 0.67 -26.44
N GLU A 46 9.43 0.33 -27.11
CA GLU A 46 10.70 0.01 -26.44
C GLU A 46 11.29 1.22 -25.69
N ALA A 47 11.17 2.43 -26.25
CA ALA A 47 11.60 3.65 -25.56
C ALA A 47 10.80 3.88 -24.26
N ARG A 48 9.49 3.70 -24.28
CA ARG A 48 8.64 3.84 -23.09
C ARG A 48 8.85 2.73 -22.07
N LYS A 49 9.04 1.49 -22.53
CA LYS A 49 9.44 0.36 -21.68
C LYS A 49 10.78 0.62 -20.98
N SER A 50 11.75 1.20 -21.73
CA SER A 50 13.04 1.61 -21.17
C SER A 50 12.90 2.72 -20.14
N ALA A 51 12.06 3.74 -20.39
CA ALA A 51 11.79 4.80 -19.42
C ALA A 51 11.15 4.26 -18.13
N LEU A 52 10.20 3.32 -18.26
CA LEU A 52 9.60 2.63 -17.11
C LEU A 52 10.66 1.84 -16.32
N ALA A 53 11.49 1.03 -16.99
CA ALA A 53 12.57 0.27 -16.35
C ALA A 53 13.56 1.18 -15.60
N GLN A 54 13.93 2.32 -16.17
CA GLN A 54 14.80 3.31 -15.52
C GLN A 54 14.21 3.89 -14.23
N THR A 55 12.89 3.89 -14.06
CA THR A 55 12.29 4.35 -12.80
C THR A 55 12.71 3.49 -11.60
N ILE A 56 13.05 2.23 -11.84
CA ILE A 56 13.50 1.28 -10.82
C ILE A 56 15.00 0.93 -10.96
N GLY A 57 15.75 1.63 -11.81
CA GLY A 57 17.17 1.37 -12.03
C GLY A 57 17.46 0.09 -12.80
N ALA A 58 16.47 -0.45 -13.56
CA ALA A 58 16.56 -1.62 -14.41
C ALA A 58 16.73 -1.25 -15.89
N LYS A 59 16.89 -2.24 -16.75
CA LYS A 59 16.93 -2.10 -18.21
C LYS A 59 15.66 -2.69 -18.85
N SER A 60 15.29 -2.24 -20.05
CA SER A 60 14.12 -2.76 -20.77
C SER A 60 14.08 -4.28 -20.90
N PRO A 61 15.20 -4.98 -21.22
CA PRO A 61 15.19 -6.44 -21.30
C PRO A 61 14.95 -7.17 -19.96
N ASP A 62 15.11 -6.48 -18.84
CA ASP A 62 14.88 -7.06 -17.52
C ASP A 62 13.41 -6.89 -17.04
N LEU A 63 12.53 -6.33 -17.91
CA LEU A 63 11.15 -6.00 -17.58
C LEU A 63 10.17 -6.74 -18.51
N VAL A 64 9.15 -7.38 -17.96
CA VAL A 64 8.01 -7.98 -18.66
C VAL A 64 6.76 -7.15 -18.38
N ILE A 65 6.06 -6.72 -19.43
CA ILE A 65 4.79 -6.01 -19.32
C ILE A 65 3.65 -7.02 -19.14
N THR A 66 2.81 -6.79 -18.17
CA THR A 66 1.69 -7.66 -17.77
C THR A 66 0.37 -6.89 -17.73
N ALA A 67 -0.75 -7.56 -17.49
CA ALA A 67 -2.04 -6.89 -17.32
C ALA A 67 -2.25 -6.27 -15.91
N GLY A 68 -1.27 -6.38 -15.01
CA GLY A 68 -1.34 -5.81 -13.65
C GLY A 68 -0.53 -6.61 -12.65
N ALA A 69 -0.54 -6.17 -11.39
CA ALA A 69 0.24 -6.80 -10.33
C ALA A 69 -0.12 -8.28 -10.12
N THR A 70 -1.40 -8.65 -10.20
CA THR A 70 -1.82 -10.04 -10.03
C THR A 70 -1.19 -10.96 -11.07
N GLU A 71 -1.15 -10.55 -12.35
CA GLU A 71 -0.48 -11.31 -13.40
C GLU A 71 1.04 -11.36 -13.17
N SER A 72 1.66 -10.23 -12.79
CA SER A 72 3.10 -10.17 -12.47
C SER A 72 3.48 -11.12 -11.32
N ILE A 73 2.67 -11.16 -10.27
CA ILE A 73 2.89 -12.04 -9.11
C ILE A 73 2.76 -13.50 -9.52
N ASN A 74 1.69 -13.88 -10.23
CA ASN A 74 1.53 -15.25 -10.72
C ASN A 74 2.74 -15.65 -11.59
N LEU A 75 3.17 -14.78 -12.51
CA LEU A 75 4.34 -15.03 -13.34
C LEU A 75 5.62 -15.19 -12.50
N ALA A 76 5.83 -14.36 -11.47
CA ALA A 76 6.97 -14.47 -10.57
C ALA A 76 7.02 -15.83 -9.84
N PHE A 77 5.86 -16.33 -9.42
CA PHE A 77 5.75 -17.59 -8.69
C PHE A 77 5.98 -18.83 -9.56
N THR A 78 5.92 -18.73 -10.89
CA THR A 78 6.29 -19.84 -11.79
C THR A 78 7.75 -20.27 -11.63
N VAL A 79 8.60 -19.46 -11.00
CA VAL A 79 9.98 -19.87 -10.66
C VAL A 79 10.02 -21.18 -9.88
N LEU A 80 8.98 -21.46 -9.10
CA LEU A 80 8.86 -22.67 -8.28
C LEU A 80 8.70 -23.96 -9.13
N GLU A 81 8.17 -23.84 -10.34
CA GLU A 81 7.98 -25.00 -11.24
C GLU A 81 9.30 -25.61 -11.74
N ASN A 82 10.41 -24.86 -11.64
CA ASN A 82 11.73 -25.37 -12.02
C ASN A 82 12.30 -26.39 -11.02
N TYR A 83 11.70 -26.53 -9.85
CA TYR A 83 12.27 -27.33 -8.74
C TYR A 83 11.20 -28.19 -8.10
N PRO A 84 11.41 -29.53 -7.94
CA PRO A 84 10.48 -30.40 -7.23
C PRO A 84 10.51 -30.11 -5.72
N ASP A 85 9.39 -30.35 -5.06
CA ASP A 85 9.25 -30.26 -3.59
C ASP A 85 9.68 -28.93 -2.96
N THR A 86 9.37 -27.84 -3.65
CA THR A 86 9.77 -26.50 -3.26
C THR A 86 8.92 -25.90 -2.15
N GLU A 87 9.55 -25.05 -1.36
CA GLU A 87 8.91 -24.25 -0.33
C GLU A 87 8.96 -22.77 -0.70
N ALA A 88 7.85 -22.06 -0.44
CA ALA A 88 7.79 -20.60 -0.50
C ALA A 88 7.56 -20.03 0.90
N LEU A 89 8.27 -18.96 1.23
CA LEU A 89 7.99 -18.13 2.40
C LEU A 89 7.34 -16.84 1.94
N ILE A 90 6.24 -16.47 2.57
CA ILE A 90 5.54 -15.21 2.30
C ILE A 90 5.34 -14.46 3.61
N LEU A 91 5.34 -13.12 3.56
CA LEU A 91 5.00 -12.36 4.75
C LEU A 91 3.53 -12.58 5.14
N SER A 92 3.22 -12.75 6.41
CA SER A 92 1.86 -13.04 6.90
C SER A 92 0.84 -11.95 6.50
N THR A 93 1.31 -10.75 6.18
CA THR A 93 0.51 -9.60 5.76
C THR A 93 0.46 -9.40 4.24
N GLU A 94 0.87 -10.40 3.44
CA GLU A 94 0.85 -10.31 1.99
C GLU A 94 -0.56 -10.17 1.40
N HIS A 95 -0.64 -9.50 0.26
CA HIS A 95 -1.88 -9.39 -0.50
C HIS A 95 -2.38 -10.76 -0.98
N ALA A 96 -3.70 -10.90 -1.16
CA ALA A 96 -4.33 -12.15 -1.59
C ALA A 96 -3.69 -12.74 -2.87
N SER A 97 -3.26 -11.93 -3.83
CA SER A 97 -2.59 -12.42 -5.05
C SER A 97 -1.28 -13.16 -4.76
N VAL A 98 -0.50 -12.73 -3.75
CA VAL A 98 0.72 -13.45 -3.32
C VAL A 98 0.35 -14.72 -2.59
N ARG A 99 -0.60 -14.66 -1.66
CA ARG A 99 -1.04 -15.81 -0.86
C ARG A 99 -1.60 -16.94 -1.73
N GLU A 100 -2.45 -16.62 -2.69
CA GLU A 100 -3.04 -17.61 -3.60
C GLU A 100 -2.01 -18.14 -4.62
N SER A 101 -1.12 -17.29 -5.16
CA SER A 101 -0.03 -17.76 -6.02
C SER A 101 0.91 -18.71 -5.27
N ALA A 102 1.26 -18.39 -4.00
CA ALA A 102 2.09 -19.25 -3.19
C ALA A 102 1.43 -20.63 -2.99
N ARG A 103 0.14 -20.66 -2.67
CA ARG A 103 -0.63 -21.91 -2.49
C ARG A 103 -0.71 -22.74 -3.77
N HIS A 104 -0.77 -22.08 -4.93
CA HIS A 104 -0.88 -22.74 -6.21
C HIS A 104 0.45 -23.36 -6.67
N TYR A 105 1.56 -22.61 -6.57
CA TYR A 105 2.84 -23.01 -7.17
C TYR A 105 3.78 -23.75 -6.21
N ALA A 106 3.70 -23.49 -4.88
CA ALA A 106 4.57 -24.15 -3.92
C ALA A 106 3.96 -25.42 -3.36
N LYS A 107 4.80 -26.44 -3.10
CA LYS A 107 4.37 -27.65 -2.36
C LYS A 107 4.11 -27.36 -0.89
N LYS A 108 4.86 -26.42 -0.32
CA LYS A 108 4.69 -25.96 1.05
C LYS A 108 4.84 -24.46 1.11
N VAL A 109 3.92 -23.82 1.81
CA VAL A 109 3.96 -22.38 2.11
C VAL A 109 4.09 -22.21 3.61
N ALA A 110 5.03 -21.35 4.03
CA ALA A 110 5.11 -20.89 5.41
C ALA A 110 5.02 -19.38 5.46
N GLU A 111 4.36 -18.86 6.48
CA GLU A 111 4.18 -17.42 6.69
C GLU A 111 5.24 -16.90 7.65
N ILE A 112 5.88 -15.79 7.28
CA ILE A 112 6.84 -15.05 8.10
C ILE A 112 6.04 -14.13 9.02
N ALA A 113 6.33 -14.19 10.31
CA ALA A 113 5.65 -13.37 11.31
C ALA A 113 6.00 -11.87 11.17
N VAL A 114 5.09 -11.04 11.66
CA VAL A 114 5.27 -9.59 11.82
C VAL A 114 5.05 -9.18 13.28
N ASP A 115 5.57 -8.02 13.66
CA ASP A 115 5.26 -7.40 14.95
C ASP A 115 3.88 -6.70 14.92
N SER A 116 3.48 -6.11 16.04
CA SER A 116 2.20 -5.38 16.18
C SER A 116 2.08 -4.13 15.30
N THR A 117 3.14 -3.74 14.59
CA THR A 117 3.16 -2.64 13.62
C THR A 117 3.16 -3.11 12.17
N GLY A 118 3.18 -4.43 11.96
CA GLY A 118 3.27 -5.06 10.64
C GLY A 118 4.68 -5.11 10.07
N LEU A 119 5.71 -4.85 10.87
CA LEU A 119 7.10 -4.99 10.45
C LEU A 119 7.54 -6.45 10.57
N ILE A 120 8.28 -6.94 9.58
CA ILE A 120 8.76 -8.32 9.50
C ILE A 120 9.61 -8.71 10.71
N ASP A 121 9.41 -9.91 11.25
CA ASP A 121 10.36 -10.55 12.17
C ASP A 121 11.49 -11.23 11.38
N GLN A 122 12.64 -10.56 11.32
CA GLN A 122 13.81 -11.05 10.59
C GLN A 122 14.40 -12.33 11.20
N LYS A 123 14.20 -12.59 12.51
CA LYS A 123 14.66 -13.82 13.15
C LYS A 123 13.78 -15.00 12.74
N ASP A 124 12.46 -14.77 12.68
CA ASP A 124 11.51 -15.75 12.19
C ASP A 124 11.79 -16.09 10.72
N LEU A 125 12.05 -15.08 9.86
CA LEU A 125 12.51 -15.30 8.48
C LEU A 125 13.72 -16.20 8.41
N ALA A 126 14.79 -15.84 9.15
CA ALA A 126 16.05 -16.59 9.11
C ALA A 126 15.89 -18.06 9.59
N THR A 127 15.00 -18.29 10.55
CA THR A 127 14.72 -19.62 11.11
C THR A 127 13.89 -20.47 10.16
N LYS A 128 12.96 -19.85 9.40
CA LYS A 128 12.04 -20.54 8.49
C LYS A 128 12.63 -20.88 7.13
N ILE A 129 13.73 -20.25 6.73
CA ILE A 129 14.44 -20.63 5.50
C ILE A 129 15.05 -22.03 5.68
N THR A 130 14.58 -22.99 4.87
CA THR A 130 15.09 -24.38 4.82
C THR A 130 15.94 -24.59 3.57
N ASP A 131 16.56 -25.75 3.44
CA ASP A 131 17.30 -26.14 2.22
C ASP A 131 16.43 -26.26 0.97
N ARG A 132 15.11 -26.35 1.12
CA ARG A 132 14.11 -26.43 0.04
C ARG A 132 13.40 -25.11 -0.26
N THR A 133 13.63 -24.07 0.52
CA THR A 133 13.05 -22.74 0.26
C THR A 133 13.64 -22.16 -1.01
N VAL A 134 12.80 -21.90 -2.01
CA VAL A 134 13.22 -21.33 -3.31
C VAL A 134 12.81 -19.86 -3.44
N LEU A 135 11.68 -19.47 -2.87
CA LEU A 135 11.14 -18.12 -3.00
C LEU A 135 10.77 -17.54 -1.62
N VAL A 136 11.24 -16.33 -1.37
CA VAL A 136 10.78 -15.47 -0.28
C VAL A 136 10.04 -14.30 -0.91
N SER A 137 8.79 -14.05 -0.53
CA SER A 137 8.00 -12.92 -1.04
C SER A 137 7.63 -11.98 0.09
N VAL A 138 8.06 -10.73 -0.03
CA VAL A 138 7.81 -9.66 0.95
C VAL A 138 7.47 -8.37 0.20
N ALA A 139 6.23 -7.89 0.34
CA ALA A 139 5.83 -6.60 -0.23
C ALA A 139 6.65 -5.46 0.37
N ILE A 140 7.07 -4.48 -0.44
CA ILE A 140 7.81 -3.31 0.08
C ILE A 140 6.98 -2.52 1.08
N ALA A 141 5.68 -2.37 0.81
CA ALA A 141 4.77 -1.68 1.70
C ALA A 141 3.39 -2.34 1.72
N ASN A 142 2.85 -2.51 2.91
CA ASN A 142 1.55 -3.15 3.10
C ASN A 142 0.41 -2.23 2.63
N ASN A 143 -0.60 -2.82 1.99
CA ASN A 143 -1.73 -2.09 1.40
C ASN A 143 -2.84 -1.68 2.40
N GLU A 144 -2.79 -2.16 3.63
CA GLU A 144 -3.73 -1.78 4.72
C GLU A 144 -3.08 -0.86 5.73
N LEU A 145 -1.86 -1.20 6.17
CA LEU A 145 -1.12 -0.48 7.21
C LEU A 145 -0.19 0.61 6.65
N GLY A 146 0.24 0.48 5.40
CA GLY A 146 1.28 1.32 4.84
C GLY A 146 2.68 1.05 5.42
N THR A 147 2.85 0.03 6.27
CA THR A 147 4.14 -0.33 6.88
C THR A 147 5.14 -0.72 5.80
N ILE A 148 6.32 -0.08 5.82
CA ILE A 148 7.41 -0.28 4.87
C ILE A 148 8.38 -1.34 5.43
N GLN A 149 8.68 -2.36 4.64
CA GLN A 149 9.58 -3.44 5.02
C GLN A 149 11.06 -3.09 4.72
N PRO A 150 12.02 -3.52 5.54
CA PRO A 150 13.45 -3.28 5.36
C PRO A 150 14.03 -4.26 4.31
N LEU A 151 13.65 -4.09 3.04
CA LEU A 151 13.93 -5.07 1.99
C LEU A 151 15.42 -5.33 1.78
N SER A 152 16.28 -4.31 1.94
CA SER A 152 17.74 -4.47 1.85
C SER A 152 18.33 -5.38 2.94
N GLU A 153 17.75 -5.33 4.16
CA GLU A 153 18.16 -6.20 5.25
C GLU A 153 17.69 -7.65 5.01
N ILE A 154 16.48 -7.81 4.46
CA ILE A 154 15.95 -9.11 4.03
C ILE A 154 16.82 -9.70 2.93
N ALA A 155 17.20 -8.90 1.94
CA ALA A 155 18.09 -9.32 0.86
C ALA A 155 19.47 -9.77 1.38
N GLU A 156 19.98 -9.14 2.43
CA GLU A 156 21.23 -9.54 3.08
C GLU A 156 21.10 -10.91 3.77
N ILE A 157 19.97 -11.20 4.44
CA ILE A 157 19.71 -12.53 5.02
C ILE A 157 19.69 -13.59 3.91
N ILE A 158 19.03 -13.30 2.79
CA ILE A 158 18.97 -14.20 1.64
C ILE A 158 20.35 -14.41 1.03
N ARG A 159 21.15 -13.35 0.84
CA ARG A 159 22.51 -13.44 0.31
C ARG A 159 23.39 -14.35 1.19
N ARG A 160 23.39 -14.15 2.50
CA ARG A 160 24.15 -15.00 3.45
C ARG A 160 23.69 -16.46 3.39
N THR A 161 22.41 -16.69 3.24
CA THR A 161 21.88 -18.05 3.09
C THR A 161 22.33 -18.70 1.79
N ARG A 162 22.34 -17.96 0.68
CA ARG A 162 22.89 -18.44 -0.61
C ARG A 162 24.37 -18.83 -0.48
N GLU A 163 25.18 -17.99 0.17
CA GLU A 163 26.60 -18.27 0.40
C GLU A 163 26.80 -19.53 1.25
N LYS A 164 26.03 -19.68 2.34
CA LYS A 164 26.05 -20.88 3.17
C LYS A 164 25.67 -22.13 2.37
N ARG A 165 24.64 -22.07 1.53
CA ARG A 165 24.24 -23.19 0.66
C ARG A 165 25.34 -23.60 -0.29
N LEU A 166 26.03 -22.66 -0.92
CA LEU A 166 27.17 -22.95 -1.81
C LEU A 166 28.28 -23.70 -1.06
N VAL A 167 28.64 -23.27 0.15
CA VAL A 167 29.66 -23.92 0.98
C VAL A 167 29.27 -25.36 1.35
N THR A 168 27.97 -25.61 1.58
CA THR A 168 27.46 -26.95 1.94
C THR A 168 27.11 -27.82 0.73
N GLY A 169 27.33 -27.34 -0.52
CA GLY A 169 27.01 -28.06 -1.75
C GLY A 169 25.52 -28.08 -2.10
N ASN A 170 24.69 -27.30 -1.40
CA ASN A 170 23.28 -27.13 -1.76
C ASN A 170 23.14 -26.15 -2.92
N LEU A 171 22.73 -26.63 -4.10
CA LEU A 171 22.54 -25.82 -5.31
C LEU A 171 21.12 -25.29 -5.47
N THR A 172 20.22 -25.53 -4.52
CA THR A 172 18.85 -24.99 -4.53
C THR A 172 18.90 -23.46 -4.48
N PRO A 173 18.36 -22.74 -5.48
CA PRO A 173 18.37 -21.28 -5.45
C PRO A 173 17.43 -20.75 -4.35
N LEU A 174 17.62 -19.50 -4.01
CA LEU A 174 16.74 -18.78 -3.08
C LEU A 174 16.51 -17.38 -3.66
N TYR A 175 15.31 -17.08 -4.10
CA TYR A 175 14.96 -15.81 -4.74
C TYR A 175 14.16 -14.92 -3.80
N LEU A 176 14.32 -13.60 -3.96
CA LEU A 176 13.53 -12.56 -3.30
C LEU A 176 12.57 -11.92 -4.31
N HIS A 177 11.28 -12.16 -4.13
CA HIS A 177 10.21 -11.40 -4.80
C HIS A 177 9.70 -10.29 -3.88
N SER A 178 9.37 -9.15 -4.48
CA SER A 178 8.69 -8.07 -3.75
C SER A 178 7.58 -7.42 -4.57
N ASP A 179 6.42 -7.24 -3.95
CA ASP A 179 5.34 -6.41 -4.52
C ASP A 179 5.58 -4.94 -4.14
N ALA A 180 5.85 -4.11 -5.16
CA ALA A 180 6.08 -2.69 -5.03
C ALA A 180 4.84 -1.83 -5.34
N SER A 181 3.66 -2.43 -5.49
CA SER A 181 2.45 -1.74 -5.94
C SER A 181 2.14 -0.49 -5.11
N GLN A 182 2.21 -0.55 -3.79
CA GLN A 182 1.93 0.59 -2.92
C GLN A 182 3.11 1.57 -2.78
N ALA A 183 4.32 1.11 -3.07
CA ALA A 183 5.54 1.88 -2.82
C ALA A 183 5.94 2.81 -3.98
N ALA A 184 5.54 2.48 -5.22
CA ALA A 184 6.13 3.04 -6.44
C ALA A 184 5.95 4.55 -6.63
N SER A 185 4.96 5.17 -5.98
CA SER A 185 4.76 6.63 -6.04
C SER A 185 5.47 7.42 -4.92
N LEU A 186 6.01 6.74 -3.89
CA LEU A 186 6.49 7.39 -2.67
C LEU A 186 7.89 6.96 -2.24
N LEU A 187 8.42 5.85 -2.79
CA LEU A 187 9.73 5.33 -2.44
C LEU A 187 10.62 5.19 -3.69
N ASP A 188 11.92 5.32 -3.49
CA ASP A 188 12.89 5.00 -4.54
C ASP A 188 13.10 3.48 -4.62
N LEU A 189 12.68 2.91 -5.74
CA LEU A 189 12.64 1.47 -6.00
C LEU A 189 13.88 0.95 -6.74
N SER A 190 15.08 1.51 -6.53
CA SER A 190 16.30 0.99 -7.16
C SER A 190 16.49 -0.49 -6.84
N VAL A 191 16.31 -1.38 -7.84
CA VAL A 191 16.42 -2.83 -7.68
C VAL A 191 17.79 -3.26 -7.15
N ALA A 192 18.85 -2.54 -7.52
CA ALA A 192 20.20 -2.80 -7.02
C ALA A 192 20.33 -2.54 -5.50
N ARG A 193 19.63 -1.53 -4.97
CA ARG A 193 19.63 -1.24 -3.52
C ARG A 193 18.67 -2.12 -2.75
N LEU A 194 17.55 -2.48 -3.35
CA LEU A 194 16.56 -3.35 -2.73
C LEU A 194 17.04 -4.81 -2.66
N GLY A 195 17.90 -5.22 -3.60
CA GLY A 195 18.41 -6.60 -3.67
C GLY A 195 17.34 -7.62 -4.07
N ALA A 196 16.21 -7.18 -4.65
CA ALA A 196 15.16 -8.07 -5.12
C ALA A 196 15.55 -8.74 -6.45
N ASP A 197 15.25 -10.03 -6.58
CA ASP A 197 15.40 -10.78 -7.83
C ASP A 197 14.19 -10.60 -8.75
N LEU A 198 13.01 -10.40 -8.16
CA LEU A 198 11.73 -10.19 -8.84
C LEU A 198 11.01 -9.01 -8.18
N LEU A 199 10.52 -8.05 -8.99
CA LEU A 199 9.80 -6.88 -8.47
C LEU A 199 8.54 -6.63 -9.29
N THR A 200 7.39 -6.68 -8.61
CA THR A 200 6.07 -6.39 -9.21
C THR A 200 5.74 -4.92 -9.16
N LEU A 201 5.30 -4.35 -10.29
CA LEU A 201 4.82 -2.97 -10.42
C LEU A 201 3.35 -2.95 -10.89
N ASN A 202 2.59 -1.95 -10.42
CA ASN A 202 1.19 -1.77 -10.76
C ASN A 202 0.87 -0.34 -11.18
N SER A 203 0.45 -0.16 -12.42
CA SER A 203 0.10 1.15 -12.99
C SER A 203 -1.04 1.84 -12.23
N ALA A 204 -2.06 1.10 -11.81
CA ALA A 204 -3.26 1.64 -11.14
C ALA A 204 -2.99 2.25 -9.74
N LYS A 205 -1.75 2.17 -9.24
CA LYS A 205 -1.34 2.73 -7.94
C LYS A 205 -0.39 3.94 -8.07
N VAL A 206 -0.01 4.28 -9.31
CA VAL A 206 0.91 5.39 -9.60
C VAL A 206 0.27 6.44 -10.53
N TYR A 207 -1.05 6.53 -10.53
CA TYR A 207 -1.82 7.42 -11.40
C TYR A 207 -1.70 7.07 -12.90
N GLY A 208 -1.38 5.82 -13.21
CA GLY A 208 -1.42 5.27 -14.54
C GLY A 208 -2.73 4.53 -14.84
N PRO A 209 -2.90 4.04 -16.08
CA PRO A 209 -4.09 3.29 -16.48
C PRO A 209 -4.23 1.96 -15.74
N LYS A 210 -5.45 1.52 -15.51
CA LYS A 210 -5.77 0.16 -15.05
C LYS A 210 -5.52 -0.84 -16.18
N GLY A 211 -5.33 -2.12 -15.84
CA GLY A 211 -5.16 -3.18 -16.82
C GLY A 211 -3.73 -3.30 -17.36
N ILE A 212 -2.74 -2.72 -16.69
CA ILE A 212 -1.32 -2.89 -17.00
C ILE A 212 -0.47 -2.87 -15.73
N GLY A 213 0.58 -3.70 -15.73
CA GLY A 213 1.63 -3.78 -14.72
C GLY A 213 2.95 -4.19 -15.36
N ALA A 214 3.94 -4.48 -14.53
CA ALA A 214 5.21 -4.99 -14.99
C ALA A 214 5.88 -5.87 -13.93
N LEU A 215 6.66 -6.84 -14.39
CA LEU A 215 7.53 -7.66 -13.58
C LEU A 215 8.98 -7.40 -13.97
N TYR A 216 9.78 -6.93 -13.03
CA TYR A 216 11.24 -6.97 -13.15
C TYR A 216 11.76 -8.36 -12.81
N ILE A 217 12.69 -8.84 -13.60
CA ILE A 217 13.32 -10.16 -13.50
C ILE A 217 14.83 -9.98 -13.52
N SER A 218 15.51 -10.35 -12.45
CA SER A 218 16.97 -10.30 -12.43
C SER A 218 17.57 -11.38 -13.30
N ARG A 219 18.82 -11.14 -13.77
CA ARG A 219 19.53 -12.10 -14.61
C ARG A 219 19.70 -13.44 -13.90
N GLY A 220 19.45 -14.53 -14.65
CA GLY A 220 19.57 -15.90 -14.16
C GLY A 220 18.30 -16.48 -13.54
N VAL A 221 17.28 -15.68 -13.26
CA VAL A 221 15.95 -16.19 -12.87
C VAL A 221 15.23 -16.73 -14.11
N ARG A 222 14.75 -17.97 -14.03
CA ARG A 222 13.97 -18.64 -15.08
C ARG A 222 12.53 -18.74 -14.67
N LEU A 223 11.64 -18.19 -15.47
CA LEU A 223 10.20 -18.23 -15.27
C LEU A 223 9.53 -19.03 -16.39
N HIS A 224 8.32 -19.50 -16.13
CA HIS A 224 7.47 -20.16 -17.14
C HIS A 224 6.31 -19.23 -17.52
N PRO A 225 5.90 -19.20 -18.80
CA PRO A 225 4.76 -18.41 -19.23
C PRO A 225 3.46 -18.93 -18.64
N ILE A 226 2.61 -18.03 -18.21
CA ILE A 226 1.23 -18.35 -17.76
C ILE A 226 0.21 -18.20 -18.89
N SER A 227 0.62 -17.62 -20.03
CA SER A 227 -0.18 -17.52 -21.25
C SER A 227 0.70 -17.77 -22.47
N TYR A 228 0.24 -18.64 -23.36
CA TYR A 228 0.98 -19.11 -24.55
C TYR A 228 0.48 -18.41 -25.81
N GLY A 229 1.36 -18.20 -26.81
CA GLY A 229 1.02 -17.55 -28.07
C GLY A 229 2.23 -17.11 -28.89
N GLY A 230 2.24 -15.90 -29.40
CA GLY A 230 3.23 -15.37 -30.34
C GLY A 230 4.61 -15.02 -29.77
N GLY A 231 4.90 -15.31 -28.50
CA GLY A 231 6.23 -15.15 -27.92
C GLY A 231 6.62 -13.72 -27.55
N GLN A 232 5.65 -12.80 -27.47
CA GLN A 232 5.90 -11.43 -27.01
C GLN A 232 6.42 -11.41 -25.57
N GLU A 233 6.98 -10.27 -25.14
CA GLU A 233 7.52 -10.10 -23.78
C GLU A 233 8.47 -11.25 -23.38
N MET A 234 9.47 -11.52 -24.21
CA MET A 234 10.47 -12.59 -24.00
C MET A 234 9.88 -14.02 -23.95
N GLY A 235 8.72 -14.25 -24.56
CA GLY A 235 8.02 -15.52 -24.51
C GLY A 235 7.29 -15.79 -23.19
N LEU A 236 7.36 -14.87 -22.23
CA LEU A 236 6.74 -15.02 -20.91
C LEU A 236 5.30 -14.51 -20.86
N ARG A 237 4.97 -13.55 -21.72
CA ARG A 237 3.63 -12.97 -21.78
C ARG A 237 3.22 -12.73 -23.23
N SER A 238 2.64 -13.73 -23.84
CA SER A 238 2.17 -13.67 -25.22
C SER A 238 0.92 -12.80 -25.37
N GLY A 239 0.69 -12.30 -26.60
CA GLY A 239 -0.42 -11.42 -26.99
C GLY A 239 0.08 -10.06 -27.46
N THR A 240 -0.69 -9.45 -28.38
CA THR A 240 -0.34 -8.13 -28.92
C THR A 240 -0.09 -7.13 -27.80
N GLU A 241 1.00 -6.41 -27.91
CA GLU A 241 1.44 -5.44 -26.90
C GLU A 241 0.42 -4.30 -26.76
N ASN A 242 0.04 -3.99 -25.52
CA ASN A 242 -0.88 -2.88 -25.23
C ASN A 242 -0.10 -1.56 -25.19
N VAL A 243 0.14 -0.99 -26.38
CA VAL A 243 0.95 0.23 -26.54
C VAL A 243 0.35 1.40 -25.76
N PRO A 244 -0.96 1.74 -25.90
CA PRO A 244 -1.52 2.90 -25.20
C PRO A 244 -1.35 2.79 -23.68
N LEU A 245 -1.61 1.63 -23.09
CA LEU A 245 -1.49 1.49 -21.65
C LEU A 245 -0.04 1.55 -21.17
N LEU A 246 0.93 1.00 -21.94
CA LEU A 246 2.36 1.14 -21.60
C LEU A 246 2.81 2.61 -21.63
N ILE A 247 2.40 3.37 -22.65
CA ILE A 247 2.69 4.80 -22.75
C ILE A 247 2.21 5.53 -21.49
N GLY A 248 0.94 5.32 -21.09
CA GLY A 248 0.38 5.92 -19.89
C GLY A 248 1.05 5.48 -18.59
N PHE A 249 1.41 4.20 -18.49
CA PHE A 249 2.11 3.66 -17.31
C PHE A 249 3.51 4.25 -17.18
N ALA A 250 4.27 4.31 -18.27
CA ALA A 250 5.61 4.89 -18.26
C ALA A 250 5.57 6.39 -17.89
N GLU A 251 4.65 7.16 -18.49
CA GLU A 251 4.47 8.59 -18.18
C GLU A 251 4.14 8.80 -16.70
N ALA A 252 3.18 8.05 -16.17
CA ALA A 252 2.78 8.12 -14.77
C ALA A 252 3.93 7.77 -13.83
N SER A 253 4.69 6.70 -14.14
CA SER A 253 5.81 6.23 -13.30
C SER A 253 6.99 7.20 -13.30
N VAL A 254 7.36 7.75 -14.46
CA VAL A 254 8.42 8.76 -14.57
C VAL A 254 8.05 10.02 -13.78
N ARG A 255 6.80 10.47 -13.92
CA ARG A 255 6.27 11.59 -13.15
C ARG A 255 6.28 11.31 -11.64
N ALA A 256 5.77 10.16 -11.21
CA ALA A 256 5.75 9.77 -9.81
C ALA A 256 7.17 9.79 -9.22
N LYS A 257 8.15 9.19 -9.89
CA LYS A 257 9.56 9.18 -9.47
C LYS A 257 10.12 10.60 -9.28
N SER A 258 9.83 11.51 -10.21
CA SER A 258 10.31 12.89 -10.13
C SER A 258 9.69 13.71 -9.00
N HIS A 259 8.56 13.28 -8.45
CA HIS A 259 7.81 14.00 -7.41
C HIS A 259 7.86 13.33 -6.02
N ILE A 260 8.58 12.22 -5.83
CA ILE A 260 8.62 11.46 -4.56
C ILE A 260 8.83 12.38 -3.35
N SER A 261 9.84 13.26 -3.38
CA SER A 261 10.16 14.12 -2.24
C SER A 261 9.05 15.14 -1.94
N ALA A 262 8.46 15.74 -2.97
CA ALA A 262 7.37 16.71 -2.82
C ALA A 262 6.09 16.03 -2.32
N SER A 263 5.72 14.88 -2.89
CA SER A 263 4.57 14.10 -2.49
C SER A 263 4.69 13.63 -1.05
N ARG A 264 5.86 13.12 -0.66
CA ARG A 264 6.14 12.70 0.71
C ARG A 264 5.92 13.83 1.71
N LYS A 265 6.53 15.01 1.48
CA LYS A 265 6.35 16.20 2.36
C LYS A 265 4.89 16.63 2.45
N LYS A 266 4.17 16.64 1.32
CA LYS A 266 2.73 16.95 1.27
C LYS A 266 1.93 15.99 2.15
N TYR A 267 2.15 14.70 1.99
CA TYR A 267 1.38 13.69 2.73
C TYR A 267 1.78 13.58 4.21
N GLU A 268 3.04 13.82 4.57
CA GLU A 268 3.47 13.96 5.96
C GLU A 268 2.70 15.08 6.67
N LYS A 269 2.57 16.25 6.01
CA LYS A 269 1.76 17.38 6.51
C LYS A 269 0.29 16.99 6.67
N TYR A 270 -0.30 16.32 5.66
CA TYR A 270 -1.69 15.89 5.70
C TYR A 270 -1.94 14.88 6.80
N ASN A 271 -1.05 13.91 6.97
CA ASN A 271 -1.14 12.89 8.00
C ASN A 271 -1.08 13.50 9.40
N GLN A 272 -0.15 14.42 9.64
CA GLN A 272 -0.04 15.14 10.91
C GLN A 272 -1.31 15.94 11.22
N LEU A 273 -1.78 16.73 10.27
CA LEU A 273 -2.99 17.53 10.40
C LEU A 273 -4.23 16.68 10.67
N PHE A 274 -4.39 15.60 9.90
CA PHE A 274 -5.51 14.67 10.04
C PHE A 274 -5.53 14.04 11.42
N ARG A 275 -4.40 13.51 11.90
CA ARG A 275 -4.26 12.89 13.22
C ARG A 275 -4.57 13.87 14.34
N GLN A 276 -4.05 15.10 14.23
CA GLN A 276 -4.30 16.14 15.24
C GLN A 276 -5.79 16.43 15.37
N ILE A 277 -6.46 16.77 14.27
CA ILE A 277 -7.89 17.13 14.29
C ILE A 277 -8.74 15.94 14.78
N LEU A 278 -8.45 14.73 14.30
CA LEU A 278 -9.18 13.55 14.69
C LEU A 278 -9.05 13.30 16.20
N THR A 279 -7.85 13.44 16.76
CA THR A 279 -7.61 13.24 18.20
C THR A 279 -8.29 14.33 19.04
N GLU A 280 -8.24 15.58 18.59
CA GLU A 280 -8.85 16.71 19.31
C GLU A 280 -10.38 16.64 19.33
N LYS A 281 -11.01 16.15 18.25
CA LYS A 281 -12.47 16.17 18.07
C LYS A 281 -13.18 14.86 18.46
N SER A 282 -12.45 13.75 18.58
CA SER A 282 -13.03 12.46 18.92
C SER A 282 -13.27 12.31 20.41
N LEU A 283 -14.46 11.88 20.79
CA LEU A 283 -14.82 11.52 22.18
C LEU A 283 -14.22 10.17 22.59
N ILE A 284 -14.00 9.28 21.63
CA ILE A 284 -13.27 8.02 21.79
C ILE A 284 -11.89 8.16 21.16
N THR A 285 -10.87 7.68 21.86
CA THR A 285 -9.48 7.82 21.39
C THR A 285 -9.24 6.97 20.17
N PRO A 286 -8.91 7.55 18.99
CA PRO A 286 -8.57 6.78 17.81
C PRO A 286 -7.21 6.08 18.00
N LYS A 287 -7.14 4.77 17.72
CA LYS A 287 -5.89 4.02 17.68
C LYS A 287 -5.32 4.10 16.26
N PHE A 288 -4.16 4.74 16.07
CA PHE A 288 -3.48 4.78 14.79
C PHE A 288 -2.64 3.52 14.60
N LEU A 289 -2.83 2.85 13.46
CA LEU A 289 -2.21 1.56 13.15
C LEU A 289 -0.96 1.73 12.27
N GLY A 290 -0.14 0.68 12.19
CA GLY A 290 1.08 0.66 11.39
C GLY A 290 2.31 1.19 12.14
N ASN A 291 3.45 1.25 11.46
CA ASN A 291 4.75 1.61 12.06
C ASN A 291 5.00 3.12 11.94
N LYS A 292 5.13 3.83 13.08
CA LYS A 292 5.32 5.29 13.10
C LYS A 292 6.56 5.79 12.33
N LYS A 293 7.64 4.99 12.25
CA LYS A 293 8.90 5.37 11.60
C LYS A 293 8.99 4.86 10.16
N HIS A 294 8.38 3.71 9.89
CA HIS A 294 8.46 3.00 8.62
C HIS A 294 7.05 2.83 8.05
N GLN A 295 6.41 3.96 7.68
CA GLN A 295 5.06 3.98 7.08
C GLN A 295 5.06 4.90 5.87
N LEU A 296 4.34 4.53 4.83
CA LEU A 296 4.08 5.40 3.69
C LEU A 296 3.35 6.66 4.17
N ALA A 297 3.85 7.82 3.80
CA ALA A 297 3.37 9.11 4.29
C ALA A 297 1.89 9.39 4.02
N ASN A 298 1.35 8.76 2.96
CA ASN A 298 -0.05 8.89 2.57
C ASN A 298 -1.00 7.93 3.30
N PHE A 299 -0.52 7.03 4.16
CA PHE A 299 -1.34 6.10 4.92
C PHE A 299 -1.65 6.63 6.32
N CYS A 300 -2.91 6.58 6.72
CA CYS A 300 -3.36 6.87 8.06
C CYS A 300 -4.45 5.85 8.50
N PRO A 301 -4.11 4.56 8.62
CA PRO A 301 -5.06 3.57 9.10
C PRO A 301 -5.38 3.82 10.57
N ILE A 302 -6.67 3.74 10.93
CA ILE A 302 -7.16 4.00 12.27
C ILE A 302 -8.11 2.90 12.74
N CYS A 303 -8.25 2.74 14.04
CA CYS A 303 -9.25 1.90 14.66
C CYS A 303 -10.00 2.70 15.71
N PHE A 304 -11.32 2.61 15.69
CA PHE A 304 -12.23 3.03 16.75
C PHE A 304 -12.77 1.76 17.42
N ASP A 305 -12.07 1.31 18.45
CA ASP A 305 -12.44 0.07 19.15
C ASP A 305 -13.89 0.14 19.69
N GLY A 306 -14.65 -0.93 19.45
CA GLY A 306 -16.06 -1.03 19.79
C GLY A 306 -17.04 -0.41 18.78
N LEU A 307 -16.56 0.28 17.72
CA LEU A 307 -17.40 0.74 16.62
C LEU A 307 -17.39 -0.27 15.45
N ASP A 308 -18.38 -0.14 14.57
CA ASP A 308 -18.49 -0.90 13.31
C ASP A 308 -18.06 0.00 12.13
N ALA A 309 -16.90 -0.34 11.52
CA ALA A 309 -16.35 0.43 10.43
C ALA A 309 -17.22 0.42 9.17
N GLU A 310 -17.92 -0.67 8.86
CA GLU A 310 -18.83 -0.70 7.70
C GLU A 310 -19.96 0.31 7.89
N ARG A 311 -20.53 0.37 9.09
CA ARG A 311 -21.55 1.35 9.42
C ARG A 311 -21.01 2.80 9.37
N LEU A 312 -19.76 3.01 9.83
CA LEU A 312 -19.13 4.33 9.70
C LEU A 312 -18.96 4.72 8.23
N ILE A 313 -18.52 3.80 7.37
CA ILE A 313 -18.34 4.04 5.93
C ILE A 313 -19.64 4.49 5.28
N PHE A 314 -20.76 3.79 5.50
CA PHE A 314 -22.06 4.19 4.95
C PHE A 314 -22.48 5.61 5.37
N LYS A 315 -22.29 5.97 6.63
CA LYS A 315 -22.59 7.32 7.11
C LYS A 315 -21.65 8.40 6.58
N LEU A 316 -20.37 8.03 6.34
CA LEU A 316 -19.38 8.93 5.76
C LEU A 316 -19.63 9.14 4.27
N GLU A 317 -20.07 8.11 3.55
CA GLU A 317 -20.49 8.22 2.14
C GLU A 317 -21.67 9.19 1.99
N ASP A 318 -22.68 9.13 2.85
CA ASP A 318 -23.80 10.09 2.90
C ASP A 318 -23.33 11.55 3.13
N ARG A 319 -22.16 11.72 3.76
CA ARG A 319 -21.49 13.01 3.97
C ARG A 319 -20.48 13.36 2.89
N GLY A 320 -20.39 12.54 1.80
CA GLY A 320 -19.50 12.75 0.67
C GLY A 320 -18.03 12.40 0.95
N ILE A 321 -17.73 11.57 1.96
CA ILE A 321 -16.39 11.08 2.25
C ILE A 321 -16.30 9.59 1.89
N LEU A 322 -15.41 9.28 0.95
CA LEU A 322 -15.17 7.93 0.45
C LEU A 322 -13.87 7.37 1.02
N LEU A 323 -13.97 6.30 1.79
CA LEU A 323 -12.85 5.56 2.36
C LEU A 323 -13.21 4.06 2.46
N SER A 324 -12.32 3.23 2.98
CA SER A 324 -12.51 1.77 3.02
C SER A 324 -12.24 1.21 4.40
N THR A 325 -12.80 0.01 4.69
CA THR A 325 -12.24 -0.86 5.73
C THR A 325 -10.85 -1.34 5.28
N GLY A 326 -9.97 -1.72 6.21
CA GLY A 326 -8.67 -2.28 5.89
C GLY A 326 -8.76 -3.43 4.87
N ALA A 327 -9.79 -4.23 4.94
CA ALA A 327 -9.99 -5.45 4.17
C ALA A 327 -11.16 -5.38 3.17
N ALA A 328 -11.26 -4.33 2.35
CA ALA A 328 -12.37 -4.18 1.39
C ALA A 328 -12.65 -5.44 0.56
N CYS A 329 -11.60 -6.17 0.13
CA CYS A 329 -11.75 -7.43 -0.62
C CYS A 329 -12.16 -8.63 0.28
N ALA A 330 -11.87 -8.61 1.57
CA ALA A 330 -12.28 -9.65 2.50
C ALA A 330 -13.68 -9.37 3.08
N ALA A 331 -14.02 -8.10 3.30
CA ALA A 331 -15.34 -7.66 3.75
C ALA A 331 -16.45 -8.07 2.78
N SER A 332 -16.22 -7.96 1.45
CA SER A 332 -17.16 -8.44 0.44
C SER A 332 -17.43 -9.96 0.50
N LYS A 333 -16.57 -10.72 1.20
CA LYS A 333 -16.71 -12.17 1.44
C LYS A 333 -17.06 -12.51 2.89
N GLY A 334 -17.41 -11.53 3.73
CA GLY A 334 -17.66 -11.72 5.15
C GLY A 334 -16.43 -12.20 5.96
N GLN A 335 -15.22 -11.97 5.45
CA GLN A 335 -13.97 -12.40 6.09
C GLN A 335 -13.28 -11.22 6.78
N LYS A 336 -12.69 -11.48 7.95
CA LYS A 336 -11.87 -10.50 8.67
C LYS A 336 -10.53 -10.27 7.96
N SER A 337 -9.95 -9.07 8.14
CA SER A 337 -8.61 -8.78 7.66
C SER A 337 -7.57 -9.71 8.29
N HIS A 338 -6.92 -10.54 7.47
CA HIS A 338 -5.79 -11.33 7.91
C HIS A 338 -4.56 -10.47 8.27
N VAL A 339 -4.43 -9.28 7.67
CA VAL A 339 -3.37 -8.31 7.98
C VAL A 339 -3.54 -7.78 9.40
N LEU A 340 -4.75 -7.34 9.76
CA LEU A 340 -5.05 -6.83 11.11
C LEU A 340 -4.99 -7.94 12.16
N SER A 341 -5.40 -9.17 11.79
CA SER A 341 -5.23 -10.35 12.64
C SER A 341 -3.75 -10.68 12.87
N ALA A 342 -2.91 -10.60 11.82
CA ALA A 342 -1.48 -10.90 11.91
C ALA A 342 -0.71 -9.94 12.84
N ILE A 343 -1.17 -8.69 13.00
CA ILE A 343 -0.58 -7.72 13.95
C ILE A 343 -1.17 -7.83 15.36
N GLY A 344 -2.04 -8.82 15.60
CA GLY A 344 -2.58 -9.12 16.92
C GLY A 344 -3.75 -8.25 17.37
N LEU A 345 -4.49 -7.61 16.47
CA LEU A 345 -5.72 -6.90 16.83
C LEU A 345 -6.82 -7.88 17.23
N THR A 346 -7.61 -7.49 18.22
CA THR A 346 -8.84 -8.19 18.61
C THR A 346 -9.91 -8.09 17.52
N ASP A 347 -10.90 -8.95 17.58
CA ASP A 347 -12.04 -8.92 16.66
C ASP A 347 -12.78 -7.57 16.68
N SER A 348 -12.94 -6.96 17.85
CA SER A 348 -13.54 -5.63 18.01
C SER A 348 -12.71 -4.55 17.32
N GLU A 349 -11.38 -4.56 17.52
CA GLU A 349 -10.48 -3.62 16.87
C GLU A 349 -10.46 -3.79 15.35
N ILE A 350 -10.48 -5.04 14.85
CA ILE A 350 -10.57 -5.31 13.41
C ILE A 350 -11.86 -4.74 12.83
N THR A 351 -12.99 -4.98 13.50
CA THR A 351 -14.31 -4.49 13.08
C THR A 351 -14.37 -2.96 13.07
N GLY A 352 -13.69 -2.28 14.01
CA GLY A 352 -13.64 -0.82 14.08
C GLY A 352 -12.56 -0.15 13.24
N SER A 353 -11.88 -0.88 12.35
CA SER A 353 -10.72 -0.37 11.62
C SER A 353 -11.08 0.21 10.25
N LEU A 354 -10.56 1.41 9.98
CA LEU A 354 -10.70 2.16 8.72
C LEU A 354 -9.33 2.36 8.08
N ARG A 355 -9.25 2.16 6.77
CA ARG A 355 -8.09 2.53 5.97
C ARG A 355 -8.33 3.90 5.35
N ILE A 356 -7.45 4.83 5.65
CA ILE A 356 -7.45 6.18 5.10
C ILE A 356 -6.15 6.38 4.34
N THR A 357 -6.25 6.78 3.07
CA THR A 357 -5.08 7.05 2.24
C THR A 357 -5.27 8.33 1.45
N PHE A 358 -4.27 9.21 1.54
CA PHE A 358 -4.25 10.51 0.85
C PHE A 358 -3.69 10.39 -0.56
N GLY A 359 -4.09 11.29 -1.45
CA GLY A 359 -3.61 11.33 -2.83
C GLY A 359 -3.47 12.73 -3.40
N GLU A 360 -3.09 12.79 -4.68
CA GLU A 360 -2.80 14.06 -5.36
C GLU A 360 -4.00 15.00 -5.43
N LEU A 361 -5.21 14.45 -5.49
CA LEU A 361 -6.46 15.22 -5.59
C LEU A 361 -6.85 15.90 -4.27
N ASN A 362 -6.28 15.48 -3.14
CA ASN A 362 -6.63 16.07 -1.86
C ASN A 362 -6.01 17.44 -1.67
N THR A 363 -6.79 18.36 -1.10
CA THR A 363 -6.34 19.65 -0.58
C THR A 363 -6.28 19.63 0.94
N GLU A 364 -5.61 20.60 1.55
CA GLU A 364 -5.52 20.72 3.01
C GLU A 364 -6.89 20.94 3.64
N GLU A 365 -7.75 21.75 2.99
CA GLU A 365 -9.12 22.01 3.41
C GLU A 365 -9.94 20.71 3.45
N GLN A 366 -9.84 19.87 2.41
CA GLN A 366 -10.49 18.57 2.37
C GLN A 366 -10.01 17.64 3.47
N ILE A 367 -8.70 17.68 3.82
CA ILE A 367 -8.16 16.88 4.94
C ILE A 367 -8.73 17.33 6.28
N ARG A 368 -8.84 18.66 6.50
CA ARG A 368 -9.47 19.23 7.70
C ARG A 368 -10.95 18.86 7.83
N GLU A 369 -11.67 19.02 6.72
CA GLU A 369 -13.08 18.66 6.63
C GLU A 369 -13.29 17.17 6.94
N ALA A 370 -12.56 16.29 6.23
CA ALA A 370 -12.68 14.85 6.40
C ALA A 370 -12.37 14.39 7.84
N ALA A 371 -11.28 14.88 8.45
CA ALA A 371 -10.95 14.55 9.84
C ALA A 371 -12.05 14.98 10.82
N THR A 372 -12.64 16.17 10.60
CA THR A 372 -13.74 16.67 11.41
C THR A 372 -15.00 15.80 11.29
N VAL A 373 -15.42 15.52 10.06
CA VAL A 373 -16.64 14.72 9.80
C VAL A 373 -16.47 13.28 10.28
N ILE A 374 -15.28 12.69 10.12
CA ILE A 374 -15.00 11.33 10.64
C ILE A 374 -15.12 11.31 12.18
N ALA A 375 -14.57 12.32 12.88
CA ALA A 375 -14.73 12.43 14.32
C ALA A 375 -16.20 12.59 14.73
N GLU A 376 -16.97 13.44 14.05
CA GLU A 376 -18.41 13.64 14.32
C GLU A 376 -19.22 12.35 14.16
N VAL A 377 -19.00 11.62 13.04
CA VAL A 377 -19.69 10.36 12.77
C VAL A 377 -19.33 9.29 13.79
N ALA A 378 -18.03 9.16 14.13
CA ALA A 378 -17.58 8.25 15.17
C ALA A 378 -18.20 8.59 16.54
N ASN A 379 -18.26 9.87 16.92
CA ASN A 379 -18.87 10.34 18.15
C ASN A 379 -20.38 10.05 18.21
N GLN A 380 -21.08 10.24 17.09
CA GLN A 380 -22.52 9.92 17.00
C GLN A 380 -22.77 8.42 17.18
N GLU A 381 -21.95 7.56 16.56
CA GLU A 381 -22.07 6.12 16.72
C GLU A 381 -21.70 5.67 18.13
N ALA A 382 -20.64 6.22 18.72
CA ALA A 382 -20.24 5.92 20.09
C ALA A 382 -21.34 6.26 21.11
N LYS A 383 -22.00 7.42 20.94
CA LYS A 383 -23.18 7.80 21.76
C LYS A 383 -24.36 6.86 21.52
N ARG A 384 -24.63 6.52 20.25
CA ARG A 384 -25.76 5.63 19.90
C ARG A 384 -25.69 4.26 20.59
N ILE A 385 -24.44 3.71 20.69
CA ILE A 385 -24.24 2.39 21.33
C ILE A 385 -23.85 2.46 22.83
N GLY A 386 -23.84 3.67 23.41
CA GLY A 386 -23.55 3.86 24.82
C GLY A 386 -22.09 3.74 25.22
N LEU A 387 -21.13 3.81 24.29
CA LEU A 387 -19.69 3.83 24.59
C LEU A 387 -19.24 5.13 25.28
N VAL A 388 -19.97 6.22 25.09
CA VAL A 388 -19.75 7.52 25.75
C VAL A 388 -21.07 8.04 26.27
N SER A 389 -21.08 8.58 27.51
CA SER A 389 -22.25 9.24 28.10
C SER A 389 -22.59 10.52 27.35
N GLY A 390 -23.89 10.83 27.23
CA GLY A 390 -24.38 11.95 26.40
C GLY A 390 -24.05 13.37 26.89
N GLU A 391 -23.32 13.54 27.99
CA GLU A 391 -22.91 14.85 28.50
C GLU A 391 -21.56 15.27 27.91
N VAL A 392 -21.60 16.39 27.18
CA VAL A 392 -20.40 17.09 26.71
C VAL A 392 -19.75 17.77 27.91
N VAL A 393 -18.75 17.16 28.51
CA VAL A 393 -17.81 17.90 29.35
C VAL A 393 -16.90 18.69 28.40
N LEU A 394 -17.23 19.96 28.21
CA LEU A 394 -16.32 20.94 27.68
C LEU A 394 -15.07 20.96 28.59
N LYS A 395 -13.95 20.44 28.17
CA LYS A 395 -12.67 20.72 28.83
C LYS A 395 -12.40 22.20 28.67
N GLU A 396 -12.80 22.98 29.69
CA GLU A 396 -12.34 24.34 29.86
C GLU A 396 -10.80 24.30 29.96
N SER A 397 -10.17 25.09 29.14
CA SER A 397 -8.74 25.34 29.18
C SER A 397 -8.37 25.96 30.51
N HIS A 398 -7.70 25.20 31.36
CA HIS A 398 -7.04 25.72 32.55
C HIS A 398 -5.73 26.38 32.13
N ASP A 399 -5.83 27.69 31.72
CA ASP A 399 -4.73 28.61 31.77
C ASP A 399 -5.29 30.03 31.70
N ALA A 400 -5.49 30.62 32.87
CA ALA A 400 -5.34 32.05 33.20
C ALA A 400 -6.14 32.39 34.48
N LYS A 401 -5.45 32.41 35.61
CA LYS A 401 -5.56 33.46 36.65
C LYS A 401 -4.71 33.09 37.86
N GLN A 402 -3.46 33.38 37.79
CA GLN A 402 -2.72 33.92 38.94
C GLN A 402 -2.76 35.45 38.82
N GLY A 403 -3.20 36.09 39.86
CA GLY A 403 -2.96 37.54 40.03
C GLY A 403 -4.09 38.30 40.71
N GLN A 404 -3.93 38.46 41.97
CA GLN A 404 -4.27 39.56 42.89
C GLN A 404 -5.32 39.23 43.96
N ALA A 405 -4.79 38.95 45.15
CA ALA A 405 -5.43 39.18 46.43
C ALA A 405 -5.39 40.68 46.75
N ILE A 406 -6.52 41.29 47.08
CA ILE A 406 -6.61 42.45 47.94
C ILE A 406 -7.75 42.24 48.92
N SER A 407 -7.36 42.31 50.20
CA SER A 407 -8.17 42.30 51.40
C SER A 407 -9.09 43.50 51.47
N THR A 408 -10.27 43.37 52.02
CA THR A 408 -10.81 44.30 53.04
C THR A 408 -11.94 43.60 53.80
N GLU A 409 -11.73 43.59 55.15
CA GLU A 409 -12.71 43.30 56.22
C GLU A 409 -13.70 44.46 56.36
N PHE A 410 -14.74 44.15 57.09
CA PHE A 410 -15.68 44.96 57.96
C PHE A 410 -17.13 44.78 57.52
N SER A 411 -18.09 44.53 58.30
CA SER A 411 -18.43 44.45 59.72
C SER A 411 -19.88 44.08 59.76
N GLN A 412 -20.21 43.44 60.83
CA GLN A 412 -21.53 43.17 61.46
C GLN A 412 -22.51 44.36 61.43
N GLU A 413 -23.78 44.13 61.34
CA GLU A 413 -24.75 44.26 62.43
C GLU A 413 -26.21 44.15 61.97
N GLN A 414 -26.91 43.28 62.61
CA GLN A 414 -28.18 43.41 63.29
C GLN A 414 -29.41 44.11 62.65
N GLY A 415 -30.49 43.42 62.60
CA GLY A 415 -31.68 43.92 63.27
C GLY A 415 -33.00 43.63 62.56
N VAL A 416 -33.71 42.63 63.01
CA VAL A 416 -35.03 42.67 63.74
C VAL A 416 -36.24 43.21 62.97
N THR A 417 -37.21 42.30 62.80
CA THR A 417 -38.67 42.31 63.00
C THR A 417 -39.65 43.02 62.07
N HIS A 418 -40.78 42.25 61.91
CA HIS A 418 -42.18 42.57 61.67
C HIS A 418 -42.59 43.27 60.36
N GLU A 419 -43.51 42.78 59.63
CA GLU A 419 -44.85 42.13 59.77
C GLU A 419 -45.12 41.16 58.63
#